data_915faf61bf620626e9a6743a5bbb55e0
#
_entry.id   915faf61bf620626e9a6743a5bbb55e0
#
_cell.length_a   1.000
_cell.length_b   1.000
_cell.length_c   1.000
_cell.angle_alpha   90.00
_cell.angle_beta   90.00
_cell.angle_gamma   90.00
#
_symmetry.space_group_name_H-M   'P 1'
#
loop_
_entity.id
_entity.type
_entity.pdbx_description
1 polymer ?
#
loop_
_entity_poly.entity_id
_entity_poly.type
_entity_poly.pdbx_seq_one_letter_code
_entity_poly.pdbx_strand_id
1 'polypeptide(L)'
;MLEWLKDYQKLEDEIIYLENGLDRSKKELKRWLYGDLREVRLTEGSESGKLEDRIAVREHDLAHKMNDMFDFKKVISSFHGLEHKIMYGKYVEGKTLERLAEELDYSPRYIYNKHAQIKRMIEYAQRLS
;
A
#
# COMPACT_ATOMS: atom_id res chain seq x y z
N MET A 1 8.96 -12.18 5.93
CA MET A 1 7.71 -12.85 5.75
C MET A 1 6.48 -12.07 6.11
N LEU A 2 6.31 -11.71 7.38
CA LEU A 2 5.17 -10.87 7.74
C LEU A 2 5.51 -9.40 7.87
N GLU A 3 6.72 -9.03 7.52
CA GLU A 3 7.12 -7.62 7.48
C GLU A 3 6.22 -6.81 6.57
N TRP A 4 5.77 -7.39 5.45
CA TRP A 4 4.87 -6.70 4.54
C TRP A 4 3.51 -6.35 5.17
N LEU A 5 3.07 -7.12 6.17
CA LEU A 5 1.85 -6.77 6.90
C LEU A 5 2.03 -5.51 7.75
N LYS A 6 3.24 -5.30 8.28
CA LYS A 6 3.56 -4.13 9.07
C LYS A 6 3.65 -2.86 8.23
N ASP A 7 3.78 -3.03 6.94
CA ASP A 7 4.00 -1.94 6.01
C ASP A 7 2.72 -1.40 5.37
N TYR A 8 1.54 -1.83 5.85
CA TYR A 8 0.27 -1.38 5.26
C TYR A 8 0.15 0.15 5.20
N GLN A 9 0.41 0.82 6.32
CA GLN A 9 0.29 2.28 6.36
C GLN A 9 1.34 2.95 5.48
N LYS A 10 2.54 2.42 5.47
CA LYS A 10 3.60 2.89 4.59
C LYS A 10 3.22 2.69 3.12
N LEU A 11 2.67 1.53 2.80
CA LEU A 11 2.21 1.23 1.44
C LEU A 11 1.09 2.17 1.01
N GLU A 12 0.14 2.44 1.89
CA GLU A 12 -0.94 3.39 1.63
C GLU A 12 -0.38 4.78 1.34
N ASP A 13 0.56 5.25 2.17
CA ASP A 13 1.21 6.55 1.98
C ASP A 13 1.98 6.61 0.66
N GLU A 14 2.69 5.55 0.32
CA GLU A 14 3.42 5.47 -0.95
C GLU A 14 2.49 5.51 -2.16
N ILE A 15 1.34 4.84 -2.08
CA ILE A 15 0.32 4.87 -3.13
C ILE A 15 -0.21 6.29 -3.31
N ILE A 16 -0.57 6.96 -2.21
CA ILE A 16 -1.06 8.34 -2.25
C ILE A 16 -0.01 9.27 -2.86
N TYR A 17 1.24 9.11 -2.44
CA TYR A 17 2.35 9.91 -2.96
C TYR A 17 2.50 9.73 -4.47
N LEU A 18 2.48 8.48 -4.94
CA LEU A 18 2.61 8.19 -6.37
C LEU A 18 1.41 8.71 -7.17
N GLU A 19 0.20 8.57 -6.66
CA GLU A 19 -1.00 9.09 -7.32
C GLU A 19 -0.93 10.61 -7.47
N ASN A 20 -0.54 11.32 -6.41
CA ASN A 20 -0.41 12.77 -6.45
C ASN A 20 0.71 13.22 -7.39
N GLY A 21 1.84 12.50 -7.35
CA GLY A 21 2.97 12.80 -8.25
C GLY A 21 2.62 12.57 -9.72
N LEU A 22 1.88 11.50 -10.01
CA LEU A 22 1.39 11.21 -11.35
C LEU A 22 0.43 12.28 -11.85
N ASP A 23 -0.50 12.70 -11.00
CA ASP A 23 -1.45 13.74 -11.35
C ASP A 23 -0.74 15.03 -11.76
N ARG A 24 0.25 15.46 -10.96
CA ARG A 24 1.05 16.65 -11.28
C ARG A 24 1.86 16.48 -12.56
N SER A 25 2.48 15.32 -12.73
CA SER A 25 3.30 15.04 -13.92
C SER A 25 2.45 15.02 -15.19
N LYS A 26 1.26 14.44 -15.12
CA LYS A 26 0.35 14.40 -16.26
C LYS A 26 -0.17 15.79 -16.62
N LYS A 27 -0.43 16.62 -15.63
CA LYS A 27 -0.83 18.02 -15.86
C LYS A 27 0.30 18.81 -16.51
N GLU A 28 1.54 18.61 -16.07
CA GLU A 28 2.70 19.25 -16.67
C GLU A 28 2.89 18.79 -18.11
N LEU A 29 2.79 17.48 -18.37
CA LEU A 29 2.90 16.96 -19.73
C LEU A 29 1.85 17.57 -20.65
N LYS A 30 0.63 17.73 -20.16
CA LYS A 30 -0.44 18.36 -20.91
C LYS A 30 -0.10 19.81 -21.30
N ARG A 31 0.58 20.55 -20.41
CA ARG A 31 1.05 21.90 -20.71
C ARG A 31 2.09 21.89 -21.84
N TRP A 32 3.01 20.92 -21.85
CA TRP A 32 4.00 20.76 -22.92
C TRP A 32 3.35 20.43 -24.26
N LEU A 33 2.34 19.60 -24.27
CA LEU A 33 1.71 19.11 -25.49
C LEU A 33 0.63 20.05 -26.05
N TYR A 34 -0.17 20.64 -25.17
CA TYR A 34 -1.36 21.38 -25.57
C TYR A 34 -1.52 22.75 -24.93
N GLY A 35 -0.69 23.10 -23.96
CA GLY A 35 -0.83 24.31 -23.16
C GLY A 35 0.20 25.38 -23.48
N ASP A 36 0.54 26.14 -22.43
CA ASP A 36 1.43 27.29 -22.52
C ASP A 36 2.89 26.93 -22.88
N LEU A 37 3.28 25.68 -22.70
CA LEU A 37 4.63 25.21 -23.02
C LEU A 37 4.76 24.59 -24.42
N ARG A 38 3.70 24.49 -25.18
CA ARG A 38 3.73 23.80 -26.49
C ARG A 38 4.61 24.47 -27.52
N GLU A 39 4.85 25.79 -27.39
CA GLU A 39 5.71 26.53 -28.28
C GLU A 39 7.20 26.22 -28.08
N VAL A 40 7.53 25.62 -26.93
CA VAL A 40 8.89 25.15 -26.70
C VAL A 40 9.08 23.87 -27.47
N ARG A 41 9.98 23.90 -28.46
CA ARG A 41 10.15 22.74 -29.35
C ARG A 41 10.68 21.52 -28.62
N LEU A 42 10.01 20.41 -28.81
CA LEU A 42 10.31 19.14 -28.12
C LEU A 42 10.92 18.19 -29.13
N THR A 43 12.05 17.59 -28.74
CA THR A 43 12.73 16.55 -29.51
C THR A 43 12.89 15.32 -28.63
N GLU A 44 13.32 14.21 -29.21
CA GLU A 44 13.66 13.02 -28.45
C GLU A 44 14.73 13.38 -27.41
N GLY A 45 14.55 12.94 -26.18
CA GLY A 45 15.41 13.33 -25.07
C GLY A 45 15.12 14.69 -24.47
N SER A 46 14.08 15.40 -24.96
CA SER A 46 13.64 16.68 -24.42
C SER A 46 12.99 16.48 -23.03
N GLU A 47 12.67 17.62 -22.38
CA GLU A 47 12.01 17.59 -21.07
C GLU A 47 10.66 16.85 -21.12
N SER A 48 9.90 16.98 -22.22
CA SER A 48 8.64 16.25 -22.33
C SER A 48 8.85 14.75 -22.49
N GLY A 49 9.87 14.33 -23.26
CA GLY A 49 10.20 12.91 -23.39
C GLY A 49 10.66 12.31 -22.08
N LYS A 50 11.50 13.03 -21.34
CA LYS A 50 11.93 12.61 -19.99
C LYS A 50 10.76 12.52 -19.03
N LEU A 51 9.80 13.44 -19.14
CA LEU A 51 8.62 13.47 -18.30
C LEU A 51 7.72 12.27 -18.60
N GLU A 52 7.54 11.91 -19.88
CA GLU A 52 6.80 10.72 -20.27
C GLU A 52 7.43 9.46 -19.69
N ASP A 53 8.76 9.36 -19.74
CA ASP A 53 9.49 8.21 -19.17
C ASP A 53 9.28 8.11 -17.65
N ARG A 54 9.35 9.25 -16.95
CA ARG A 54 9.11 9.28 -15.51
C ARG A 54 7.68 8.88 -15.16
N ILE A 55 6.71 9.31 -15.95
CA ILE A 55 5.32 8.91 -15.77
C ILE A 55 5.17 7.40 -15.92
N ALA A 56 5.76 6.83 -16.95
CA ALA A 56 5.69 5.38 -17.20
C ALA A 56 6.26 4.59 -16.03
N VAL A 57 7.41 5.00 -15.49
CA VAL A 57 8.03 4.33 -14.34
C VAL A 57 7.13 4.43 -13.11
N ARG A 58 6.56 5.61 -12.85
CA ARG A 58 5.66 5.81 -11.70
C ARG A 58 4.37 5.02 -11.82
N GLU A 59 3.82 4.92 -13.03
CA GLU A 59 2.63 4.11 -13.27
C GLU A 59 2.90 2.63 -13.00
N HIS A 60 4.09 2.15 -13.40
CA HIS A 60 4.51 0.78 -13.13
C HIS A 60 4.64 0.53 -11.62
N ASP A 61 5.32 1.44 -10.91
CA ASP A 61 5.48 1.33 -9.45
C ASP A 61 4.13 1.37 -8.74
N LEU A 62 3.25 2.26 -9.18
CA LEU A 62 1.91 2.36 -8.60
C LEU A 62 1.12 1.07 -8.79
N ALA A 63 1.17 0.49 -9.98
CA ALA A 63 0.47 -0.78 -10.26
C ALA A 63 0.97 -1.90 -9.35
N HIS A 64 2.28 -2.00 -9.14
CA HIS A 64 2.87 -2.98 -8.22
C HIS A 64 2.37 -2.78 -6.79
N LYS A 65 2.39 -1.54 -6.31
CA LYS A 65 1.96 -1.25 -4.94
C LYS A 65 0.47 -1.48 -4.76
N MET A 66 -0.34 -1.20 -5.77
CA MET A 66 -1.77 -1.48 -5.71
C MET A 66 -2.04 -2.99 -5.69
N ASN A 67 -1.26 -3.79 -6.41
CA ASN A 67 -1.34 -5.24 -6.35
C ASN A 67 -0.97 -5.76 -4.96
N ASP A 68 0.09 -5.22 -4.36
CA ASP A 68 0.48 -5.57 -2.99
C ASP A 68 -0.62 -5.23 -2.00
N MET A 69 -1.25 -4.08 -2.16
CA MET A 69 -2.38 -3.66 -1.33
C MET A 69 -3.57 -4.60 -1.48
N PHE A 70 -3.86 -5.02 -2.71
CA PHE A 70 -4.93 -5.97 -2.98
C PHE A 70 -4.68 -7.30 -2.28
N ASP A 71 -3.45 -7.82 -2.39
CA ASP A 71 -3.07 -9.07 -1.73
C ASP A 71 -3.16 -8.96 -0.21
N PHE A 72 -2.72 -7.83 0.34
CA PHE A 72 -2.82 -7.56 1.76
C PHE A 72 -4.28 -7.59 2.22
N LYS A 73 -5.15 -6.88 1.53
CA LYS A 73 -6.59 -6.83 1.88
C LYS A 73 -7.24 -8.20 1.76
N LYS A 74 -6.80 -9.00 0.80
CA LYS A 74 -7.29 -10.35 0.60
C LYS A 74 -6.93 -11.24 1.80
N VAL A 75 -5.70 -11.13 2.30
CA VAL A 75 -5.28 -11.88 3.49
C VAL A 75 -6.11 -11.45 4.69
N ILE A 76 -6.26 -10.15 4.93
CA ILE A 76 -7.04 -9.66 6.06
C ILE A 76 -8.50 -10.16 5.98
N SER A 77 -9.11 -10.10 4.80
CA SER A 77 -10.50 -10.51 4.62
C SER A 77 -10.72 -12.01 4.71
N SER A 78 -9.64 -12.81 4.66
CA SER A 78 -9.75 -14.27 4.83
C SER A 78 -9.99 -14.67 6.29
N PHE A 79 -9.74 -13.76 7.23
CA PHE A 79 -10.01 -13.99 8.64
C PHE A 79 -11.38 -13.45 9.02
N HIS A 80 -12.00 -14.04 10.04
CA HIS A 80 -13.34 -13.69 10.50
C HIS A 80 -13.36 -13.47 12.00
N GLY A 81 -14.40 -12.80 12.48
CA GLY A 81 -14.63 -12.61 13.89
C GLY A 81 -13.50 -11.89 14.60
N LEU A 82 -13.09 -12.43 15.74
CA LEU A 82 -12.03 -11.83 16.55
C LEU A 82 -10.70 -11.75 15.81
N GLU A 83 -10.36 -12.77 15.03
CA GLU A 83 -9.12 -12.80 14.29
C GLU A 83 -9.05 -11.63 13.29
N HIS A 84 -10.15 -11.39 12.58
CA HIS A 84 -10.24 -10.25 11.65
C HIS A 84 -10.09 -8.93 12.39
N LYS A 85 -10.74 -8.78 13.54
CA LYS A 85 -10.66 -7.55 14.34
C LYS A 85 -9.23 -7.27 14.79
N ILE A 86 -8.50 -8.31 15.19
CA ILE A 86 -7.10 -8.18 15.61
C ILE A 86 -6.24 -7.76 14.43
N MET A 87 -6.38 -8.43 13.30
CA MET A 87 -5.59 -8.12 12.10
C MET A 87 -5.88 -6.72 11.57
N TYR A 88 -7.13 -6.38 11.45
CA TYR A 88 -7.53 -5.06 10.96
C TYR A 88 -7.08 -3.96 11.91
N GLY A 89 -7.32 -4.14 13.20
CA GLY A 89 -6.94 -3.14 14.21
C GLY A 89 -5.44 -2.91 14.26
N LYS A 90 -4.65 -3.98 14.21
CA LYS A 90 -3.20 -3.83 14.31
C LYS A 90 -2.58 -3.32 13.01
N TYR A 91 -2.92 -3.88 11.87
CA TYR A 91 -2.20 -3.61 10.63
C TYR A 91 -2.83 -2.50 9.79
N VAL A 92 -4.14 -2.35 9.81
CA VAL A 92 -4.80 -1.29 9.06
C VAL A 92 -4.94 -0.03 9.91
N GLU A 93 -5.39 -0.16 11.15
CA GLU A 93 -5.62 0.99 12.03
C GLU A 93 -4.39 1.40 12.84
N GLY A 94 -3.34 0.57 12.86
CA GLY A 94 -2.10 0.90 13.57
C GLY A 94 -2.19 0.83 15.10
N LYS A 95 -3.14 0.08 15.63
CA LYS A 95 -3.31 -0.05 17.08
C LYS A 95 -2.32 -1.06 17.68
N THR A 96 -1.97 -0.84 18.94
CA THR A 96 -1.18 -1.83 19.68
C THR A 96 -2.08 -3.00 20.09
N LEU A 97 -1.45 -4.14 20.37
CA LEU A 97 -2.20 -5.31 20.85
C LEU A 97 -2.82 -5.05 22.23
N GLU A 98 -2.15 -4.26 23.07
CA GLU A 98 -2.69 -3.86 24.37
C GLU A 98 -3.96 -3.05 24.22
N ARG A 99 -3.96 -2.09 23.29
CA ARG A 99 -5.13 -1.28 23.00
C ARG A 99 -6.29 -2.13 22.46
N LEU A 100 -5.98 -3.06 21.57
CA LEU A 100 -6.99 -3.97 21.04
C LEU A 100 -7.58 -4.86 22.13
N ALA A 101 -6.74 -5.34 23.07
CA ALA A 101 -7.22 -6.12 24.20
C ALA A 101 -8.22 -5.33 25.03
N GLU A 102 -7.91 -4.07 25.31
CA GLU A 102 -8.79 -3.16 26.04
C GLU A 102 -10.11 -2.93 25.30
N GLU A 103 -10.03 -2.55 24.03
CA GLU A 103 -11.21 -2.27 23.21
C GLU A 103 -12.11 -3.48 23.00
N LEU A 104 -11.51 -4.66 22.87
CA LEU A 104 -12.25 -5.90 22.60
C LEU A 104 -12.63 -6.66 23.88
N ASP A 105 -12.23 -6.13 25.03
CA ASP A 105 -12.55 -6.69 26.35
C ASP A 105 -11.97 -8.11 26.56
N TYR A 106 -10.70 -8.25 26.20
CA TYR A 106 -9.91 -9.45 26.45
C TYR A 106 -8.65 -9.11 27.23
N SER A 107 -8.03 -10.11 27.86
CA SER A 107 -6.75 -9.91 28.49
C SER A 107 -5.67 -9.67 27.42
N PRO A 108 -4.64 -8.86 27.72
CA PRO A 108 -3.53 -8.67 26.78
C PRO A 108 -2.87 -10.00 26.38
N ARG A 109 -2.70 -10.91 27.34
CA ARG A 109 -2.10 -12.22 27.07
C ARG A 109 -2.91 -13.03 26.05
N TYR A 110 -4.23 -13.00 26.16
CA TYR A 110 -5.10 -13.68 25.21
C TYR A 110 -4.93 -13.13 23.80
N ILE A 111 -4.90 -11.80 23.67
CA ILE A 111 -4.73 -11.14 22.37
C ILE A 111 -3.33 -11.42 21.80
N TYR A 112 -2.27 -11.38 22.62
CA TYR A 112 -0.92 -11.74 22.16
C TYR A 112 -0.88 -13.17 21.63
N ASN A 113 -1.50 -14.11 22.35
CA ASN A 113 -1.51 -15.49 21.93
C ASN A 113 -2.30 -15.70 20.64
N LYS A 114 -3.43 -15.02 20.51
CA LYS A 114 -4.22 -15.05 19.28
C LYS A 114 -3.45 -14.49 18.10
N HIS A 115 -2.79 -13.36 18.29
CA HIS A 115 -1.99 -12.74 17.24
C HIS A 115 -0.84 -13.66 16.81
N ALA A 116 -0.15 -14.27 17.76
CA ALA A 116 0.92 -15.22 17.46
C ALA A 116 0.41 -16.42 16.67
N GLN A 117 -0.77 -16.92 17.02
CA GLN A 117 -1.41 -18.02 16.32
C GLN A 117 -1.76 -17.64 14.87
N ILE A 118 -2.32 -16.45 14.67
CA ILE A 118 -2.64 -15.94 13.34
C ILE A 118 -1.36 -15.84 12.49
N LYS A 119 -0.29 -15.31 13.06
CA LYS A 119 1.00 -15.22 12.35
C LYS A 119 1.49 -16.58 11.89
N ARG A 120 1.41 -17.58 12.75
CA ARG A 120 1.81 -18.95 12.40
C ARG A 120 0.96 -19.52 11.26
N MET A 121 -0.34 -19.25 11.30
CA MET A 121 -1.25 -19.69 10.23
C MET A 121 -0.87 -19.07 8.88
N ILE A 122 -0.57 -17.78 8.85
CA ILE A 122 -0.18 -17.08 7.62
C ILE A 122 1.15 -17.64 7.11
N GLU A 123 2.13 -17.79 7.98
CA GLU A 123 3.44 -18.32 7.61
C GLU A 123 3.33 -19.73 7.03
N TYR A 124 2.50 -20.56 7.64
CA TYR A 124 2.27 -21.91 7.17
C TYR A 124 1.64 -21.90 5.77
N ALA A 125 0.61 -21.08 5.58
CA ALA A 125 -0.03 -20.93 4.27
C ALA A 125 0.94 -20.46 3.18
N GLN A 126 1.84 -19.55 3.51
CA GLN A 126 2.86 -19.07 2.57
C GLN A 126 3.85 -20.16 2.18
N ARG A 127 4.18 -21.06 3.10
CA ARG A 127 5.08 -22.19 2.78
C ARG A 127 4.44 -23.18 1.82
N LEU A 128 3.12 -23.28 1.82
CA LEU A 128 2.39 -24.20 0.94
C LEU A 128 2.19 -23.64 -0.47
N SER A 129 2.37 -22.36 -0.65
CA SER A 129 2.16 -21.70 -1.96
C SER A 129 3.44 -21.53 -2.82
#